data_f31b3fddd8312c7f373fb709cc79d135
#
_entry.id   f31b3fddd8312c7f373fb709cc79d135
#
_cell.length_a   1.000
_cell.length_b   1.000
_cell.length_c   1.000
_cell.angle_alpha   90.00
_cell.angle_beta   90.00
_cell.angle_gamma   90.00
#
_symmetry.space_group_name_H-M   'P 1'
#
loop_
_entity.id
_entity.type
_entity.pdbx_description
1 polymer ?
#
loop_
_entity_poly.entity_id
_entity_poly.type
_entity_poly.pdbx_seq_one_letter_code
_entity_poly.pdbx_strand_id
1 'polypeptide(L)'
;EQIVYQGYPEIRKEEGEEKEAYGDFSDFAAPGTYYIEAPILGKSYSFSISDTVYDSLFQEACKQYYYNRCGMTLGSEYAGDKAHNACHTGKSVLRGSDSVSMDASGGWHQNENGEKNITGASRAMTVLMMSYELYPQEYTDQEGIPESGNQIPDILDEIRYETGWFLKMQDKQTGAVYAGDTAYDKGSYVEPACAGAEFAFAMTMAKFGYLYQSYDKEYAMTCLKAADRAFKHAVLCEEADDREEKIWRFAAAAEIYRAAGQVSYQKYLVEYLSDGDLTLAGDM
;
A
#
# COMPACT_ATOMS: atom_id res chain seq x y z
N GLU A 1 -33.14 31.17 -1.32
CA GLU A 1 -32.09 30.88 -0.31
C GLU A 1 -32.80 30.78 1.04
N GLN A 2 -32.59 29.67 1.76
CA GLN A 2 -33.18 29.43 3.07
C GLN A 2 -32.07 29.11 4.06
N ILE A 3 -32.14 29.73 5.26
CA ILE A 3 -31.24 29.36 6.35
C ILE A 3 -31.70 28.01 6.90
N VAL A 4 -30.83 27.02 6.88
CA VAL A 4 -31.10 25.62 7.32
C VAL A 4 -30.36 25.28 8.62
N TYR A 5 -29.30 26.02 8.94
CA TYR A 5 -28.54 25.92 10.17
C TYR A 5 -27.97 27.29 10.57
N GLN A 6 -27.85 27.53 11.85
CA GLN A 6 -27.27 28.77 12.38
C GLN A 6 -26.50 28.45 13.66
N GLY A 7 -25.28 28.95 13.76
CA GLY A 7 -24.41 28.77 14.93
C GLY A 7 -23.54 30.01 15.16
N TYR A 8 -22.82 30.00 16.26
CA TYR A 8 -21.83 31.03 16.60
C TYR A 8 -20.45 30.41 16.61
N PRO A 9 -19.42 31.04 15.99
CA PRO A 9 -18.07 30.50 16.02
C PRO A 9 -17.47 30.64 17.41
N GLU A 10 -16.65 29.68 17.78
CA GLU A 10 -15.75 29.73 18.92
C GLU A 10 -14.47 30.47 18.55
N ILE A 11 -13.96 31.29 19.45
CA ILE A 11 -12.66 31.91 19.25
C ILE A 11 -11.59 31.02 19.89
N ARG A 12 -10.73 30.46 19.06
CA ARG A 12 -9.57 29.70 19.51
C ARG A 12 -8.33 30.57 19.45
N LYS A 13 -7.49 30.50 20.46
CA LYS A 13 -6.22 31.19 20.53
C LYS A 13 -5.19 30.25 21.15
N GLU A 14 -4.14 29.91 20.40
CA GLU A 14 -2.94 29.34 20.95
C GLU A 14 -1.96 30.46 21.34
N GLU A 15 -1.10 30.20 22.32
CA GLU A 15 -0.21 31.22 22.88
C GLU A 15 0.82 31.65 21.82
N GLY A 16 0.74 32.92 21.37
CA GLY A 16 1.61 33.47 20.32
C GLY A 16 1.02 33.51 18.90
N GLU A 17 -0.21 33.02 18.70
CA GLU A 17 -0.88 32.97 17.39
C GLU A 17 -2.00 34.01 17.23
N GLU A 18 -2.40 34.24 15.97
CA GLU A 18 -3.58 35.06 15.66
C GLU A 18 -4.85 34.34 16.13
N LYS A 19 -5.87 35.12 16.48
CA LYS A 19 -7.17 34.58 16.89
C LYS A 19 -7.89 33.99 15.70
N GLU A 20 -8.26 32.73 15.78
CA GLU A 20 -9.08 32.05 14.80
C GLU A 20 -10.53 31.91 15.28
N ALA A 21 -11.47 32.09 14.37
CA ALA A 21 -12.88 31.80 14.59
C ALA A 21 -13.25 30.46 13.99
N TYR A 22 -13.61 29.51 14.82
CA TYR A 22 -13.98 28.14 14.42
C TYR A 22 -15.47 27.91 14.53
N GLY A 23 -16.13 27.55 13.42
CA GLY A 23 -17.54 27.19 13.37
C GLY A 23 -17.71 25.68 13.15
N ASP A 24 -18.33 25.00 14.11
CA ASP A 24 -18.69 23.60 14.00
C ASP A 24 -20.17 23.46 13.61
N PHE A 25 -20.45 22.71 12.55
CA PHE A 25 -21.80 22.37 12.11
C PHE A 25 -21.97 20.87 11.87
N SER A 26 -21.17 20.04 12.55
CA SER A 26 -21.18 18.57 12.43
C SER A 26 -22.54 17.94 12.76
N ASP A 27 -23.37 18.62 13.55
CA ASP A 27 -24.74 18.18 13.85
C ASP A 27 -25.70 18.33 12.66
N PHE A 28 -25.31 19.06 11.61
CA PHE A 28 -26.11 19.26 10.42
C PHE A 28 -25.70 18.30 9.31
N ALA A 29 -26.45 17.21 9.12
CA ALA A 29 -26.14 16.13 8.19
C ALA A 29 -27.15 15.97 7.03
N ALA A 30 -28.07 16.94 6.84
CA ALA A 30 -29.06 16.84 5.76
C ALA A 30 -28.40 16.87 4.37
N PRO A 31 -28.64 15.91 3.47
CA PRO A 31 -28.06 15.91 2.13
C PRO A 31 -28.50 17.14 1.34
N GLY A 32 -27.57 17.73 0.58
CA GLY A 32 -27.85 18.90 -0.25
C GLY A 32 -26.59 19.70 -0.60
N THR A 33 -26.80 20.80 -1.32
CA THR A 33 -25.73 21.76 -1.64
C THR A 33 -25.92 23.04 -0.82
N TYR A 34 -24.88 23.43 -0.13
CA TYR A 34 -24.90 24.52 0.83
C TYR A 34 -23.75 25.50 0.63
N TYR A 35 -23.84 26.64 1.24
CA TYR A 35 -22.74 27.57 1.47
C TYR A 35 -22.84 28.12 2.90
N ILE A 36 -21.74 28.55 3.45
CA ILE A 36 -21.67 29.24 4.73
C ILE A 36 -21.70 30.73 4.45
N GLU A 37 -22.55 31.47 5.18
CA GLU A 37 -22.57 32.90 5.14
C GLU A 37 -22.19 33.47 6.52
N ALA A 38 -21.13 34.25 6.55
CA ALA A 38 -20.70 34.95 7.76
C ALA A 38 -20.89 36.47 7.57
N PRO A 39 -21.57 37.18 8.51
CA PRO A 39 -21.67 38.61 8.46
C PRO A 39 -20.28 39.26 8.31
N ILE A 40 -20.15 40.25 7.46
CA ILE A 40 -18.87 40.96 7.17
C ILE A 40 -17.95 40.18 6.20
N LEU A 41 -17.84 38.84 6.28
CA LEU A 41 -16.96 38.04 5.43
C LEU A 41 -17.63 37.62 4.10
N GLY A 42 -18.97 37.53 4.09
CA GLY A 42 -19.72 37.10 2.90
C GLY A 42 -19.98 35.61 2.85
N LYS A 43 -20.07 35.08 1.63
CA LYS A 43 -20.42 33.70 1.35
C LYS A 43 -19.18 32.83 0.98
N SER A 44 -19.13 31.60 1.46
CA SER A 44 -18.16 30.62 1.03
C SER A 44 -18.46 30.13 -0.37
N TYR A 45 -17.54 29.36 -0.96
CA TYR A 45 -17.87 28.47 -2.05
C TYR A 45 -18.95 27.47 -1.61
N SER A 46 -19.75 27.00 -2.59
CA SER A 46 -20.72 25.96 -2.33
C SER A 46 -20.02 24.62 -2.07
N PHE A 47 -20.58 23.85 -1.14
CA PHE A 47 -20.14 22.48 -0.86
C PHE A 47 -21.35 21.55 -0.76
N SER A 48 -21.14 20.25 -0.92
CA SER A 48 -22.20 19.26 -0.82
C SER A 48 -22.07 18.45 0.48
N ILE A 49 -23.22 18.12 1.06
CA ILE A 49 -23.35 17.10 2.10
C ILE A 49 -24.04 15.90 1.43
N SER A 50 -23.41 14.75 1.42
CA SER A 50 -23.92 13.52 0.81
C SER A 50 -23.16 12.33 1.34
N ASP A 51 -23.80 11.17 1.40
CA ASP A 51 -23.14 9.89 1.72
C ASP A 51 -22.15 9.45 0.62
N THR A 52 -22.27 10.04 -0.58
CA THR A 52 -21.44 9.72 -1.75
C THR A 52 -20.47 10.83 -2.15
N VAL A 53 -20.26 11.83 -1.29
CA VAL A 53 -19.48 13.03 -1.63
C VAL A 53 -18.01 12.71 -1.94
N TYR A 54 -17.48 11.62 -1.41
CA TYR A 54 -16.08 11.18 -1.60
C TYR A 54 -15.92 10.00 -2.55
N ASP A 55 -17.01 9.40 -3.09
CA ASP A 55 -16.93 8.18 -3.90
C ASP A 55 -16.00 8.35 -5.10
N SER A 56 -16.15 9.44 -5.86
CA SER A 56 -15.29 9.68 -7.02
C SER A 56 -13.83 9.93 -6.64
N LEU A 57 -13.59 10.59 -5.51
CA LEU A 57 -12.22 10.80 -5.01
C LEU A 57 -11.60 9.48 -4.56
N PHE A 58 -12.37 8.62 -3.90
CA PHE A 58 -11.94 7.31 -3.47
C PHE A 58 -11.58 6.41 -4.68
N GLN A 59 -12.45 6.36 -5.69
CA GLN A 59 -12.20 5.63 -6.93
C GLN A 59 -10.92 6.10 -7.64
N GLU A 60 -10.74 7.42 -7.80
CA GLU A 60 -9.53 7.96 -8.42
C GLU A 60 -8.28 7.68 -7.57
N ALA A 61 -8.39 7.69 -6.25
CA ALA A 61 -7.29 7.33 -5.36
C ALA A 61 -6.89 5.84 -5.49
N CYS A 62 -7.86 4.93 -5.62
CA CYS A 62 -7.60 3.52 -5.91
C CYS A 62 -6.97 3.35 -7.29
N LYS A 63 -7.52 4.01 -8.30
CA LYS A 63 -7.03 3.95 -9.69
C LYS A 63 -5.62 4.55 -9.87
N GLN A 64 -5.15 5.38 -8.93
CA GLN A 64 -3.78 5.91 -8.96
C GLN A 64 -2.73 4.80 -9.00
N TYR A 65 -2.98 3.64 -8.41
CA TYR A 65 -2.06 2.50 -8.46
C TYR A 65 -1.92 1.93 -9.87
N TYR A 66 -3.01 1.86 -10.64
CA TYR A 66 -2.97 1.49 -12.05
C TYR A 66 -2.06 2.43 -12.87
N TYR A 67 -2.15 3.75 -12.64
CA TYR A 67 -1.30 4.71 -13.35
C TYR A 67 0.19 4.57 -13.03
N ASN A 68 0.53 3.97 -11.91
CA ASN A 68 1.91 3.70 -11.50
C ASN A 68 2.44 2.34 -11.94
N ARG A 69 1.66 1.52 -12.66
CA ARG A 69 2.11 0.22 -13.14
C ARG A 69 3.33 0.34 -14.04
N CYS A 70 4.39 -0.40 -13.70
CA CYS A 70 5.64 -0.51 -14.45
C CYS A 70 5.62 -1.74 -15.36
N GLY A 71 6.36 -1.71 -16.46
CA GLY A 71 6.61 -2.89 -17.29
C GLY A 71 5.51 -3.25 -18.27
N MET A 72 4.39 -2.51 -18.31
CA MET A 72 3.31 -2.73 -19.25
C MET A 72 2.91 -1.43 -19.97
N THR A 73 2.22 -1.56 -21.10
CA THR A 73 1.58 -0.43 -21.77
C THR A 73 0.28 -0.08 -21.04
N LEU A 74 0.11 1.19 -20.67
CA LEU A 74 -1.16 1.72 -20.19
C LEU A 74 -1.92 2.30 -21.38
N GLY A 75 -3.00 1.62 -21.78
CA GLY A 75 -3.83 2.04 -22.91
C GLY A 75 -4.69 3.27 -22.56
N SER A 76 -4.95 4.13 -23.56
CA SER A 76 -5.76 5.33 -23.35
C SER A 76 -7.21 5.06 -22.97
N GLU A 77 -7.72 3.86 -23.23
CA GLU A 77 -9.05 3.40 -22.81
C GLU A 77 -9.22 3.34 -21.28
N TYR A 78 -8.12 3.06 -20.56
CA TYR A 78 -8.10 3.00 -19.08
C TYR A 78 -7.34 4.16 -18.45
N ALA A 79 -6.25 4.61 -19.09
CA ALA A 79 -5.35 5.62 -18.52
C ALA A 79 -5.63 7.05 -19.02
N GLY A 80 -6.47 7.24 -20.05
CA GLY A 80 -6.76 8.56 -20.57
C GLY A 80 -5.50 9.30 -21.02
N ASP A 81 -5.27 10.47 -20.48
CA ASP A 81 -4.09 11.33 -20.74
C ASP A 81 -2.80 10.84 -20.08
N LYS A 82 -2.89 9.85 -19.18
CA LYS A 82 -1.75 9.18 -18.54
C LYS A 82 -1.26 7.95 -19.30
N ALA A 83 -1.84 7.68 -20.48
CA ALA A 83 -1.45 6.56 -21.31
C ALA A 83 0.03 6.64 -21.75
N HIS A 84 0.73 5.52 -21.66
CA HIS A 84 2.13 5.42 -22.10
C HIS A 84 2.50 3.99 -22.53
N ASN A 85 3.57 3.87 -23.32
CA ASN A 85 4.13 2.57 -23.68
C ASN A 85 4.79 1.90 -22.47
N ALA A 86 4.98 0.56 -22.57
CA ALA A 86 5.69 -0.19 -21.55
C ALA A 86 7.07 0.41 -21.24
N CYS A 87 7.35 0.60 -19.96
CA CYS A 87 8.60 1.13 -19.43
C CYS A 87 9.39 0.03 -18.71
N HIS A 88 10.69 0.24 -18.49
CA HIS A 88 11.57 -0.64 -17.68
C HIS A 88 11.46 -2.13 -18.07
N THR A 89 11.37 -2.42 -19.38
CA THR A 89 11.24 -3.79 -19.91
C THR A 89 12.58 -4.48 -20.13
N GLY A 90 13.68 -3.79 -19.87
CA GLY A 90 15.04 -4.34 -19.92
C GLY A 90 15.34 -5.18 -18.69
N LYS A 91 16.50 -5.89 -18.74
CA LYS A 91 17.03 -6.54 -17.55
C LYS A 91 17.74 -5.54 -16.65
N SER A 92 17.53 -5.69 -15.35
CA SER A 92 18.27 -4.98 -14.30
C SER A 92 19.47 -5.81 -13.85
N VAL A 93 20.59 -5.14 -13.53
CA VAL A 93 21.83 -5.77 -13.08
C VAL A 93 21.91 -5.71 -11.56
N LEU A 94 22.34 -6.77 -10.91
CA LEU A 94 22.54 -6.75 -9.46
C LEU A 94 23.65 -5.79 -9.09
N ARG A 95 23.35 -4.82 -8.20
CA ARG A 95 24.35 -3.87 -7.72
C ARG A 95 25.54 -4.59 -7.07
N GLY A 96 26.73 -4.32 -7.57
CA GLY A 96 27.96 -4.94 -7.12
C GLY A 96 28.31 -6.27 -7.82
N SER A 97 27.53 -6.69 -8.83
CA SER A 97 27.81 -7.90 -9.62
C SER A 97 27.33 -7.80 -11.05
N ASP A 98 28.19 -7.39 -11.97
CA ASP A 98 27.85 -7.25 -13.40
C ASP A 98 27.50 -8.57 -14.10
N SER A 99 27.75 -9.70 -13.44
CA SER A 99 27.46 -11.03 -13.97
C SER A 99 26.03 -11.52 -13.68
N VAL A 100 25.32 -10.85 -12.78
CA VAL A 100 23.95 -11.23 -12.40
C VAL A 100 22.95 -10.22 -12.94
N SER A 101 22.04 -10.67 -13.77
CA SER A 101 20.95 -9.83 -14.28
C SER A 101 19.63 -10.56 -14.24
N MET A 102 18.55 -9.84 -13.98
CA MET A 102 17.20 -10.40 -13.88
C MET A 102 16.13 -9.50 -14.50
N ASP A 103 14.96 -10.06 -14.76
CA ASP A 103 13.76 -9.30 -15.11
C ASP A 103 13.14 -8.72 -13.84
N ALA A 104 13.29 -7.41 -13.64
CA ALA A 104 12.68 -6.65 -12.58
C ALA A 104 11.49 -5.79 -13.07
N SER A 105 10.96 -6.07 -14.26
CA SER A 105 9.76 -5.38 -14.79
C SER A 105 8.50 -5.75 -14.00
N GLY A 106 7.53 -4.86 -13.97
CA GLY A 106 6.30 -5.00 -13.19
C GLY A 106 6.33 -4.19 -11.91
N GLY A 107 5.27 -4.29 -11.10
CA GLY A 107 5.09 -3.51 -9.89
C GLY A 107 4.76 -2.04 -10.14
N TRP A 108 4.77 -1.23 -9.08
CA TRP A 108 4.43 0.19 -9.13
C TRP A 108 5.66 1.08 -9.00
N HIS A 109 5.74 2.10 -9.84
CA HIS A 109 6.67 3.20 -9.62
C HIS A 109 6.38 3.91 -8.29
N GLN A 110 7.41 4.15 -7.49
CA GLN A 110 7.27 4.81 -6.19
C GLN A 110 7.78 6.26 -6.21
N ASN A 111 8.43 6.67 -7.30
CA ASN A 111 8.86 8.05 -7.52
C ASN A 111 8.95 8.36 -9.03
N GLU A 112 9.29 9.61 -9.34
CA GLU A 112 9.40 10.12 -10.72
C GLU A 112 10.52 9.44 -11.54
N ASN A 113 11.51 8.83 -10.90
CA ASN A 113 12.57 8.08 -11.58
C ASN A 113 12.17 6.65 -11.91
N GLY A 114 10.97 6.21 -11.49
CA GLY A 114 10.49 4.85 -11.71
C GLY A 114 11.12 3.81 -10.79
N GLU A 115 11.70 4.23 -9.68
CA GLU A 115 12.27 3.33 -8.68
C GLU A 115 11.20 2.57 -7.92
N LYS A 116 11.55 1.36 -7.49
CA LYS A 116 10.68 0.44 -6.76
C LYS A 116 11.46 -0.22 -5.64
N ASN A 117 10.92 -0.27 -4.43
CA ASN A 117 11.51 -1.03 -3.34
C ASN A 117 10.45 -1.82 -2.56
N ILE A 118 10.86 -2.96 -2.05
CA ILE A 118 9.98 -3.92 -1.36
C ILE A 118 9.36 -3.30 -0.11
N THR A 119 10.14 -2.63 0.73
CA THR A 119 9.64 -2.07 2.01
C THR A 119 8.61 -0.98 1.78
N GLY A 120 8.85 -0.06 0.82
CA GLY A 120 7.92 1.01 0.46
C GLY A 120 6.62 0.47 -0.11
N ALA A 121 6.70 -0.49 -1.04
CA ALA A 121 5.53 -1.18 -1.60
C ALA A 121 4.77 -1.95 -0.51
N SER A 122 5.48 -2.63 0.40
CA SER A 122 4.87 -3.35 1.53
C SER A 122 4.05 -2.44 2.42
N ARG A 123 4.54 -1.23 2.73
CA ARG A 123 3.77 -0.24 3.52
C ARG A 123 2.49 0.16 2.80
N ALA A 124 2.56 0.51 1.52
CA ALA A 124 1.39 0.88 0.72
C ALA A 124 0.38 -0.28 0.65
N MET A 125 0.83 -1.48 0.29
CA MET A 125 -0.04 -2.67 0.21
C MET A 125 -0.65 -3.03 1.56
N THR A 126 0.07 -2.85 2.67
CA THR A 126 -0.47 -3.11 4.01
C THR A 126 -1.68 -2.23 4.30
N VAL A 127 -1.59 -0.93 4.01
CA VAL A 127 -2.71 0.01 4.21
C VAL A 127 -3.90 -0.35 3.33
N LEU A 128 -3.66 -0.66 2.05
CA LEU A 128 -4.73 -1.07 1.12
C LEU A 128 -5.42 -2.37 1.56
N MET A 129 -4.63 -3.38 1.94
CA MET A 129 -5.17 -4.65 2.41
C MET A 129 -5.92 -4.53 3.74
N MET A 130 -5.45 -3.68 4.65
CA MET A 130 -6.18 -3.40 5.91
C MET A 130 -7.49 -2.67 5.63
N SER A 131 -7.48 -1.67 4.76
CA SER A 131 -8.70 -0.95 4.37
C SER A 131 -9.71 -1.87 3.70
N TYR A 132 -9.26 -2.72 2.77
CA TYR A 132 -10.14 -3.74 2.17
C TYR A 132 -10.68 -4.74 3.20
N GLU A 133 -9.87 -5.21 4.13
CA GLU A 133 -10.29 -6.16 5.16
C GLU A 133 -11.34 -5.57 6.11
N LEU A 134 -11.23 -4.28 6.42
CA LEU A 134 -12.16 -3.58 7.31
C LEU A 134 -13.44 -3.13 6.60
N TYR A 135 -13.36 -2.76 5.33
CA TYR A 135 -14.46 -2.17 4.56
C TYR A 135 -14.58 -2.80 3.16
N PRO A 136 -14.72 -4.14 3.04
CA PRO A 136 -14.71 -4.81 1.73
C PRO A 136 -15.84 -4.36 0.81
N GLN A 137 -16.95 -3.86 1.36
CA GLN A 137 -18.12 -3.39 0.61
C GLN A 137 -17.88 -2.05 -0.12
N GLU A 138 -16.84 -1.30 0.25
CA GLU A 138 -16.51 -0.02 -0.38
C GLU A 138 -15.68 -0.21 -1.66
N TYR A 139 -15.15 -1.40 -1.89
CA TYR A 139 -14.32 -1.71 -3.05
C TYR A 139 -15.10 -2.43 -4.12
N THR A 140 -15.04 -1.92 -5.34
CA THR A 140 -15.78 -2.45 -6.48
C THR A 140 -14.88 -3.15 -7.49
N ASP A 141 -15.50 -3.85 -8.43
CA ASP A 141 -14.90 -4.45 -9.62
C ASP A 141 -15.22 -3.57 -10.85
N GLN A 142 -15.19 -2.24 -10.70
CA GLN A 142 -15.59 -1.26 -11.73
C GLN A 142 -14.80 0.06 -11.68
N GLU A 143 -13.57 0.04 -11.18
CA GLU A 143 -12.71 1.23 -11.09
C GLU A 143 -12.14 1.64 -12.45
N GLY A 144 -12.38 0.85 -13.49
CA GLY A 144 -11.96 1.13 -14.87
C GLY A 144 -10.47 0.86 -15.10
N ILE A 145 -10.00 -0.27 -14.63
CA ILE A 145 -8.72 -0.88 -14.97
C ILE A 145 -8.94 -2.05 -15.95
N PRO A 146 -7.91 -2.59 -16.61
CA PRO A 146 -8.07 -3.70 -17.56
C PRO A 146 -8.73 -4.96 -16.99
N GLU A 147 -8.60 -5.20 -15.69
CA GLU A 147 -9.13 -6.35 -14.97
C GLU A 147 -10.60 -6.17 -14.54
N SER A 148 -11.12 -4.94 -14.54
CA SER A 148 -12.50 -4.65 -14.11
C SER A 148 -13.53 -5.56 -14.78
N GLY A 149 -14.45 -6.10 -13.99
CA GLY A 149 -15.50 -7.02 -14.45
C GLY A 149 -15.14 -8.50 -14.32
N ASN A 150 -14.05 -8.85 -13.64
CA ASN A 150 -13.60 -10.23 -13.44
C ASN A 150 -14.15 -10.89 -12.15
N GLN A 151 -14.99 -10.18 -11.38
CA GLN A 151 -15.57 -10.58 -10.09
C GLN A 151 -14.56 -10.54 -8.93
N ILE A 152 -13.45 -9.85 -9.11
CA ILE A 152 -12.48 -9.56 -8.06
C ILE A 152 -12.47 -8.04 -7.87
N PRO A 153 -12.54 -7.51 -6.65
CA PRO A 153 -12.38 -6.07 -6.45
C PRO A 153 -11.08 -5.55 -7.06
N ASP A 154 -11.18 -4.49 -7.86
CA ASP A 154 -10.06 -3.94 -8.64
C ASP A 154 -8.83 -3.62 -7.77
N ILE A 155 -9.02 -3.23 -6.51
CA ILE A 155 -7.91 -3.00 -5.58
C ILE A 155 -7.11 -4.29 -5.31
N LEU A 156 -7.74 -5.44 -5.30
CA LEU A 156 -7.05 -6.73 -5.15
C LEU A 156 -6.30 -7.11 -6.42
N ASP A 157 -6.79 -6.73 -7.60
CA ASP A 157 -6.07 -6.91 -8.86
C ASP A 157 -4.85 -6.00 -8.93
N GLU A 158 -4.94 -4.76 -8.41
CA GLU A 158 -3.79 -3.89 -8.27
C GLU A 158 -2.73 -4.47 -7.33
N ILE A 159 -3.13 -4.97 -6.17
CA ILE A 159 -2.21 -5.62 -5.24
C ILE A 159 -1.64 -6.91 -5.86
N ARG A 160 -2.43 -7.65 -6.63
CA ARG A 160 -1.96 -8.83 -7.36
C ARG A 160 -0.90 -8.47 -8.40
N TYR A 161 -1.04 -7.33 -9.08
CA TYR A 161 -0.03 -6.83 -10.01
C TYR A 161 1.30 -6.57 -9.29
N GLU A 162 1.27 -5.92 -8.14
CA GLU A 162 2.45 -5.64 -7.32
C GLU A 162 3.07 -6.92 -6.75
N THR A 163 2.26 -7.86 -6.23
CA THR A 163 2.76 -9.15 -5.74
C THR A 163 3.36 -10.01 -6.85
N GLY A 164 2.94 -9.83 -8.09
CA GLY A 164 3.58 -10.43 -9.27
C GLY A 164 5.04 -9.97 -9.45
N TRP A 165 5.31 -8.68 -9.22
CA TRP A 165 6.68 -8.16 -9.18
C TRP A 165 7.45 -8.66 -7.96
N PHE A 166 6.84 -8.71 -6.78
CA PHE A 166 7.44 -9.29 -5.58
C PHE A 166 7.99 -10.70 -5.85
N LEU A 167 7.20 -11.56 -6.49
CA LEU A 167 7.62 -12.93 -6.84
C LEU A 167 8.82 -12.97 -7.78
N LYS A 168 9.03 -11.95 -8.63
CA LYS A 168 10.24 -11.84 -9.45
C LYS A 168 11.46 -11.43 -8.61
N MET A 169 11.26 -10.62 -7.57
CA MET A 169 12.33 -10.17 -6.70
C MET A 169 12.82 -11.24 -5.72
N GLN A 170 12.16 -12.39 -5.62
CA GLN A 170 12.59 -13.49 -4.78
C GLN A 170 13.47 -14.49 -5.54
N ASP A 171 14.66 -14.76 -5.02
CA ASP A 171 15.47 -15.89 -5.45
C ASP A 171 14.77 -17.21 -5.07
N LYS A 172 14.47 -18.03 -6.09
CA LYS A 172 13.69 -19.25 -5.91
C LYS A 172 14.46 -20.38 -5.22
N GLN A 173 15.79 -20.32 -5.20
CA GLN A 173 16.65 -21.34 -4.60
C GLN A 173 16.91 -21.05 -3.13
N THR A 174 17.26 -19.83 -2.80
CA THR A 174 17.65 -19.43 -1.44
C THR A 174 16.46 -18.90 -0.63
N GLY A 175 15.49 -18.25 -1.29
CA GLY A 175 14.41 -17.52 -0.64
C GLY A 175 14.73 -16.06 -0.36
N ALA A 176 15.97 -15.62 -0.60
CA ALA A 176 16.40 -14.23 -0.50
C ALA A 176 15.52 -13.32 -1.34
N VAL A 177 15.23 -12.10 -0.85
CA VAL A 177 14.45 -11.10 -1.57
C VAL A 177 15.32 -9.88 -1.83
N TYR A 178 15.51 -9.55 -3.09
CA TYR A 178 16.20 -8.34 -3.51
C TYR A 178 15.40 -7.10 -3.08
N ALA A 179 16.08 -6.11 -2.49
CA ALA A 179 15.42 -5.02 -1.79
C ALA A 179 14.67 -4.03 -2.71
N GLY A 180 15.03 -3.96 -4.00
CA GLY A 180 14.37 -3.06 -4.93
C GLY A 180 15.01 -3.04 -6.32
N ASP A 181 14.46 -2.19 -7.18
CA ASP A 181 14.96 -1.89 -8.53
C ASP A 181 15.08 -0.37 -8.67
N THR A 182 16.31 0.11 -8.83
CA THR A 182 16.65 1.54 -8.96
C THR A 182 17.04 1.87 -10.39
N ALA A 183 16.38 2.86 -10.99
CA ALA A 183 16.69 3.36 -12.32
C ALA A 183 17.71 4.50 -12.24
N TYR A 184 18.75 4.45 -13.09
CA TYR A 184 19.73 5.51 -13.29
C TYR A 184 19.91 5.79 -14.78
N ASP A 185 20.51 6.93 -15.11
CA ASP A 185 20.79 7.38 -16.49
C ASP A 185 21.45 6.33 -17.41
N LYS A 186 22.08 5.31 -16.83
CA LYS A 186 22.87 4.29 -17.58
C LYS A 186 22.35 2.87 -17.45
N GLY A 187 21.23 2.65 -16.78
CA GLY A 187 20.66 1.32 -16.60
C GLY A 187 19.80 1.19 -15.35
N SER A 188 19.28 0.00 -15.14
CA SER A 188 18.50 -0.35 -13.96
C SER A 188 19.29 -1.34 -13.11
N TYR A 189 19.26 -1.13 -11.80
CA TYR A 189 20.00 -1.95 -10.82
C TYR A 189 19.05 -2.53 -9.81
N VAL A 190 19.18 -3.84 -9.60
CA VAL A 190 18.54 -4.54 -8.48
C VAL A 190 19.40 -4.37 -7.24
N GLU A 191 18.80 -3.94 -6.14
CA GLU A 191 19.49 -3.80 -4.87
C GLU A 191 19.64 -5.16 -4.18
N PRO A 192 20.77 -5.40 -3.49
CA PRO A 192 21.02 -6.65 -2.77
C PRO A 192 19.90 -6.97 -1.77
N ALA A 193 19.75 -8.25 -1.47
CA ALA A 193 18.84 -8.72 -0.44
C ALA A 193 19.23 -8.20 0.95
N CYS A 194 18.23 -7.90 1.78
CA CYS A 194 18.42 -7.55 3.19
C CYS A 194 17.23 -8.05 4.02
N ALA A 195 17.47 -8.34 5.30
CA ALA A 195 16.48 -8.95 6.18
C ALA A 195 15.21 -8.11 6.33
N GLY A 196 15.33 -6.78 6.42
CA GLY A 196 14.18 -5.88 6.51
C GLY A 196 13.25 -5.98 5.29
N ALA A 197 13.79 -6.02 4.07
CA ALA A 197 13.00 -6.21 2.85
C ALA A 197 12.37 -7.61 2.81
N GLU A 198 13.08 -8.64 3.25
CA GLU A 198 12.61 -10.02 3.27
C GLU A 198 11.44 -10.22 4.26
N PHE A 199 11.52 -9.63 5.46
CA PHE A 199 10.41 -9.66 6.41
C PHE A 199 9.21 -8.84 5.91
N ALA A 200 9.43 -7.66 5.34
CA ALA A 200 8.37 -6.84 4.73
C ALA A 200 7.65 -7.59 3.60
N PHE A 201 8.43 -8.22 2.71
CA PHE A 201 7.92 -9.11 1.68
C PHE A 201 7.09 -10.26 2.28
N ALA A 202 7.63 -10.94 3.29
CA ALA A 202 6.98 -12.10 3.91
C ALA A 202 5.63 -11.72 4.53
N MET A 203 5.57 -10.58 5.24
CA MET A 203 4.33 -10.05 5.80
C MET A 203 3.30 -9.78 4.71
N THR A 204 3.69 -9.03 3.68
CA THR A 204 2.80 -8.60 2.60
C THR A 204 2.24 -9.80 1.82
N MET A 205 3.11 -10.74 1.44
CA MET A 205 2.72 -11.93 0.70
C MET A 205 1.82 -12.87 1.52
N ALA A 206 2.05 -12.99 2.83
CA ALA A 206 1.19 -13.78 3.70
C ALA A 206 -0.20 -13.15 3.87
N LYS A 207 -0.26 -11.82 4.11
CA LYS A 207 -1.51 -11.08 4.21
C LYS A 207 -2.31 -11.15 2.91
N PHE A 208 -1.66 -10.91 1.77
CA PHE A 208 -2.34 -11.02 0.49
C PHE A 208 -2.82 -12.45 0.22
N GLY A 209 -2.01 -13.46 0.48
CA GLY A 209 -2.42 -14.86 0.35
C GLY A 209 -3.65 -15.21 1.19
N TYR A 210 -3.74 -14.66 2.41
CA TYR A 210 -4.93 -14.80 3.25
C TYR A 210 -6.17 -14.17 2.63
N LEU A 211 -6.09 -12.94 2.14
CA LEU A 211 -7.23 -12.22 1.57
C LEU A 211 -7.66 -12.78 0.20
N TYR A 212 -6.70 -13.21 -0.61
CA TYR A 212 -6.94 -13.59 -2.01
C TYR A 212 -7.36 -15.07 -2.19
N GLN A 213 -7.32 -15.89 -1.15
CA GLN A 213 -7.60 -17.34 -1.23
C GLN A 213 -9.04 -17.69 -1.70
N SER A 214 -9.99 -16.78 -1.51
CA SER A 214 -11.37 -16.96 -1.97
C SER A 214 -11.53 -16.71 -3.47
N TYR A 215 -10.61 -16.00 -4.09
CA TYR A 215 -10.61 -15.67 -5.50
C TYR A 215 -9.71 -16.62 -6.32
N ASP A 216 -8.47 -16.80 -5.90
CA ASP A 216 -7.51 -17.71 -6.53
C ASP A 216 -6.66 -18.43 -5.47
N LYS A 217 -7.08 -19.64 -5.14
CA LYS A 217 -6.43 -20.46 -4.12
C LYS A 217 -5.01 -20.89 -4.50
N GLU A 218 -4.73 -21.07 -5.79
CA GLU A 218 -3.40 -21.50 -6.26
C GLU A 218 -2.40 -20.34 -6.14
N TYR A 219 -2.81 -19.14 -6.55
CA TYR A 219 -2.00 -17.94 -6.40
C TYR A 219 -1.78 -17.59 -4.92
N ALA A 220 -2.83 -17.65 -4.12
CA ALA A 220 -2.74 -17.44 -2.67
C ALA A 220 -1.72 -18.39 -2.01
N MET A 221 -1.74 -19.68 -2.38
CA MET A 221 -0.78 -20.64 -1.88
C MET A 221 0.65 -20.36 -2.37
N THR A 222 0.80 -19.80 -3.58
CA THR A 222 2.11 -19.37 -4.10
C THR A 222 2.66 -18.23 -3.26
N CYS A 223 1.82 -17.24 -2.90
CA CYS A 223 2.19 -16.14 -2.01
C CYS A 223 2.61 -16.63 -0.62
N LEU A 224 1.83 -17.55 -0.02
CA LEU A 224 2.15 -18.11 1.30
C LEU A 224 3.48 -18.89 1.31
N LYS A 225 3.76 -19.67 0.27
CA LYS A 225 5.03 -20.38 0.14
C LYS A 225 6.21 -19.42 -0.06
N ALA A 226 6.00 -18.33 -0.79
CA ALA A 226 7.01 -17.30 -0.98
C ALA A 226 7.29 -16.57 0.34
N ALA A 227 6.25 -16.22 1.10
CA ALA A 227 6.36 -15.62 2.43
C ALA A 227 7.18 -16.50 3.40
N ASP A 228 6.85 -17.78 3.48
CA ASP A 228 7.55 -18.74 4.36
C ASP A 228 9.05 -18.84 4.02
N ARG A 229 9.39 -18.89 2.71
CA ARG A 229 10.79 -18.93 2.27
C ARG A 229 11.55 -17.64 2.61
N ALA A 230 10.97 -16.48 2.32
CA ALA A 230 11.59 -15.20 2.61
C ALA A 230 11.82 -15.01 4.12
N PHE A 231 10.83 -15.33 4.94
CA PHE A 231 10.95 -15.26 6.40
C PHE A 231 12.09 -16.14 6.92
N LYS A 232 12.18 -17.39 6.44
CA LYS A 232 13.23 -18.33 6.85
C LYS A 232 14.63 -17.87 6.46
N HIS A 233 14.76 -17.23 5.29
CA HIS A 233 16.02 -16.66 4.86
C HIS A 233 16.37 -15.42 5.69
N ALA A 234 15.44 -14.51 5.90
CA ALA A 234 15.62 -13.30 6.69
C ALA A 234 16.16 -13.60 8.10
N VAL A 235 15.60 -14.58 8.78
CA VAL A 235 16.07 -15.00 10.14
C VAL A 235 17.54 -15.42 10.16
N LEU A 236 18.13 -15.82 9.04
CA LEU A 236 19.56 -16.18 8.96
C LEU A 236 20.46 -14.96 8.72
N CYS A 237 19.89 -13.83 8.30
CA CYS A 237 20.58 -12.63 7.84
C CYS A 237 20.26 -11.38 8.68
N GLU A 238 19.30 -11.47 9.63
CA GLU A 238 18.86 -10.33 10.42
C GLU A 238 19.97 -9.75 11.32
N GLU A 239 19.93 -8.44 11.51
CA GLU A 239 20.78 -7.75 12.48
C GLU A 239 20.06 -7.67 13.84
N ALA A 240 20.75 -8.12 14.89
CA ALA A 240 20.12 -8.38 16.21
C ALA A 240 19.45 -7.15 16.84
N ASP A 241 19.91 -5.93 16.53
CA ASP A 241 19.45 -4.69 17.17
C ASP A 241 18.68 -3.74 16.25
N ASP A 242 18.38 -4.14 14.99
CA ASP A 242 17.58 -3.31 14.12
C ASP A 242 16.10 -3.34 14.53
N ARG A 243 15.59 -2.17 14.97
CA ARG A 243 14.21 -2.04 15.45
C ARG A 243 13.18 -2.24 14.33
N GLU A 244 13.44 -1.70 13.14
CA GLU A 244 12.54 -1.82 12.01
C GLU A 244 12.45 -3.28 11.53
N GLU A 245 13.57 -4.00 11.50
CA GLU A 245 13.58 -5.44 11.19
C GLU A 245 12.77 -6.24 12.20
N LYS A 246 12.88 -5.94 13.50
CA LYS A 246 12.09 -6.59 14.56
C LYS A 246 10.58 -6.37 14.36
N ILE A 247 10.15 -5.16 13.98
CA ILE A 247 8.75 -4.86 13.69
C ILE A 247 8.25 -5.66 12.48
N TRP A 248 9.00 -5.65 11.38
CA TRP A 248 8.66 -6.41 10.19
C TRP A 248 8.65 -7.91 10.45
N ARG A 249 9.61 -8.45 11.24
CA ARG A 249 9.66 -9.85 11.66
C ARG A 249 8.41 -10.25 12.44
N PHE A 250 7.99 -9.43 13.40
CA PHE A 250 6.76 -9.65 14.18
C PHE A 250 5.54 -9.67 13.26
N ALA A 251 5.37 -8.66 12.42
CA ALA A 251 4.24 -8.55 11.49
C ALA A 251 4.19 -9.74 10.52
N ALA A 252 5.33 -10.14 9.94
CA ALA A 252 5.42 -11.28 9.06
C ALA A 252 5.06 -12.60 9.76
N ALA A 253 5.56 -12.81 10.98
CA ALA A 253 5.22 -13.99 11.77
C ALA A 253 3.73 -14.06 12.09
N ALA A 254 3.10 -12.91 12.42
CA ALA A 254 1.68 -12.81 12.69
C ALA A 254 0.83 -13.17 11.46
N GLU A 255 1.15 -12.60 10.29
CA GLU A 255 0.38 -12.86 9.07
C GLU A 255 0.58 -14.27 8.54
N ILE A 256 1.80 -14.85 8.61
CA ILE A 256 2.02 -16.26 8.25
C ILE A 256 1.26 -17.20 9.20
N TYR A 257 1.29 -16.91 10.52
CA TYR A 257 0.53 -17.71 11.48
C TYR A 257 -0.98 -17.62 11.23
N ARG A 258 -1.50 -16.42 10.96
CA ARG A 258 -2.90 -16.20 10.62
C ARG A 258 -3.32 -16.95 9.35
N ALA A 259 -2.52 -16.86 8.30
CA ALA A 259 -2.88 -17.38 6.99
C ALA A 259 -2.69 -18.91 6.86
N ALA A 260 -1.68 -19.46 7.52
CA ALA A 260 -1.29 -20.87 7.34
C ALA A 260 -1.45 -21.73 8.62
N GLY A 261 -1.78 -21.16 9.77
CA GLY A 261 -1.91 -21.87 11.03
C GLY A 261 -0.60 -22.48 11.56
N GLN A 262 0.55 -22.00 11.08
CA GLN A 262 1.86 -22.60 11.41
C GLN A 262 2.32 -22.16 12.80
N VAL A 263 2.11 -23.02 13.81
CA VAL A 263 2.42 -22.76 15.23
C VAL A 263 3.89 -22.39 15.47
N SER A 264 4.81 -22.83 14.61
CA SER A 264 6.23 -22.50 14.73
C SER A 264 6.55 -21.01 14.68
N TYR A 265 5.64 -20.18 14.15
CA TYR A 265 5.81 -18.73 14.07
C TYR A 265 5.42 -18.02 15.40
N GLN A 266 4.67 -18.67 16.29
CA GLN A 266 4.27 -18.08 17.59
C GLN A 266 5.46 -17.65 18.45
N LYS A 267 6.59 -18.34 18.36
CA LYS A 267 7.79 -17.98 19.13
C LYS A 267 8.25 -16.54 18.85
N TYR A 268 8.18 -16.08 17.59
CA TYR A 268 8.57 -14.71 17.22
C TYR A 268 7.59 -13.66 17.73
N LEU A 269 6.31 -14.02 17.84
CA LEU A 269 5.30 -13.14 18.43
C LEU A 269 5.54 -12.97 19.94
N VAL A 270 5.80 -14.08 20.65
CA VAL A 270 6.09 -14.06 22.09
C VAL A 270 7.39 -13.31 22.36
N GLU A 271 8.43 -13.53 21.56
CA GLU A 271 9.72 -12.85 21.69
C GLU A 271 9.53 -11.33 21.60
N TYR A 272 8.86 -10.84 20.54
CA TYR A 272 8.59 -9.41 20.34
C TYR A 272 7.79 -8.80 21.49
N LEU A 273 6.69 -9.44 21.90
CA LEU A 273 5.81 -8.95 22.97
C LEU A 273 6.47 -9.01 24.36
N SER A 274 7.53 -9.79 24.53
CA SER A 274 8.31 -9.87 25.76
C SER A 274 9.45 -8.85 25.82
N ASP A 275 9.77 -8.21 24.69
CA ASP A 275 10.77 -7.14 24.64
C ASP A 275 10.15 -5.83 25.14
N GLY A 276 10.51 -5.45 26.39
CA GLY A 276 9.92 -4.30 27.09
C GLY A 276 10.23 -2.93 26.44
N ASP A 277 11.18 -2.87 25.53
CA ASP A 277 11.59 -1.64 24.83
C ASP A 277 10.77 -1.37 23.54
N LEU A 278 9.95 -2.33 23.10
CA LEU A 278 9.17 -2.23 21.89
C LEU A 278 7.71 -1.83 22.20
N THR A 279 7.34 -0.64 21.82
CA THR A 279 5.95 -0.17 21.85
C THR A 279 5.35 -0.26 20.44
N LEU A 280 4.19 -0.91 20.30
CA LEU A 280 3.46 -1.01 19.02
C LEU A 280 2.82 0.32 18.57
N ALA A 281 2.75 1.31 19.45
CA ALA A 281 2.06 2.55 19.18
C ALA A 281 2.90 3.49 18.30
N GLY A 282 2.50 3.67 17.07
CA GLY A 282 2.90 4.79 16.22
C GLY A 282 4.03 4.54 15.22
N ASP A 283 4.52 3.30 15.09
CA ASP A 283 5.72 3.02 14.28
C ASP A 283 5.44 2.25 12.97
N MET A 284 4.17 2.06 12.58
CA MET A 284 3.78 1.49 11.27
C MET A 284 3.13 2.51 10.36
#